data_984bed3b4cc4b2d01c01541577e97509
#
_entry.id   984bed3b4cc4b2d01c01541577e97509
#
_cell.length_a   1.000
_cell.length_b   1.000
_cell.length_c   1.000
_cell.angle_alpha   90.00
_cell.angle_beta   90.00
_cell.angle_gamma   90.00
#
_symmetry.space_group_name_H-M   'P 1'
#
loop_
_entity.id
_entity.type
_entity.pdbx_description
1 polymer ?
#
loop_
_entity_poly.entity_id
_entity_poly.type
_entity_poly.pdbx_seq_one_letter_code
_entity_poly.pdbx_strand_id
1 'polypeptide(L)'
;MNKYCRICWNTKNWRSPSGDARHIETGGSYVSQYGFGHEEWLFNSTWLLRGYQQRGSSAYHYGFLQPIGKFRNLYKGKTFSVLLYTVSPERLVLVVARIDSLYVPEDEELDWAHQRMRANGWLATMRQELEQLGIDSSPLNTSQPLGVINVRFRPQDVFFYDPRPVVTGRHKIRTAFRYHPFDWDDGFPPVETILPVLLPPDTSNRGDDPTRSEAQRTRSAI
;
A
#
# COMPACT_ATOMS: atom_id res chain seq x y z
N MET A 1 -19.12 -12.58 -5.39
CA MET A 1 -17.72 -12.97 -5.68
C MET A 1 -16.80 -12.15 -4.80
N ASN A 2 -15.93 -12.79 -4.02
CA ASN A 2 -14.98 -12.10 -3.14
C ASN A 2 -13.57 -12.55 -3.50
N LYS A 3 -12.58 -11.68 -3.38
CA LYS A 3 -11.20 -11.96 -3.79
C LYS A 3 -10.19 -11.56 -2.72
N TYR A 4 -9.10 -12.33 -2.63
CA TYR A 4 -7.87 -11.92 -1.97
C TYR A 4 -6.96 -11.28 -3.02
N CYS A 5 -6.40 -10.11 -2.71
CA CYS A 5 -5.42 -9.44 -3.57
C CYS A 5 -4.19 -9.04 -2.77
N ARG A 6 -3.02 -9.51 -3.21
CA ARG A 6 -1.75 -9.06 -2.66
C ARG A 6 -1.41 -7.67 -3.20
N ILE A 7 -0.96 -6.78 -2.32
CA ILE A 7 -0.38 -5.48 -2.65
C ILE A 7 1.08 -5.43 -2.23
N CYS A 8 1.88 -4.55 -2.81
CA CYS A 8 3.27 -4.35 -2.42
C CYS A 8 3.37 -3.89 -0.95
N TRP A 9 4.54 -4.09 -0.33
CA TRP A 9 4.81 -3.54 0.99
C TRP A 9 4.87 -2.01 0.94
N ASN A 10 4.29 -1.35 1.94
CA ASN A 10 4.32 0.10 2.07
C ASN A 10 4.15 0.50 3.53
N THR A 11 5.06 1.34 4.04
CA THR A 11 5.04 1.85 5.43
C THR A 11 4.24 3.14 5.58
N LYS A 12 3.80 3.76 4.47
CA LYS A 12 2.97 4.97 4.44
C LYS A 12 1.48 4.69 4.22
N ASN A 13 1.00 3.48 4.56
CA ASN A 13 -0.41 3.08 4.44
C ASN A 13 -0.97 3.22 3.02
N TRP A 14 -0.14 3.02 2.00
CA TRP A 14 -0.51 3.14 0.57
C TRP A 14 -1.15 4.48 0.21
N ARG A 15 -0.76 5.55 0.89
CA ARG A 15 -1.18 6.93 0.57
C ARG A 15 -0.17 7.63 -0.33
N SER A 16 1.08 7.22 -0.27
CA SER A 16 2.20 7.66 -1.08
C SER A 16 3.30 6.60 -1.10
N PRO A 17 4.29 6.68 -2.01
CA PRO A 17 5.35 5.69 -2.06
C PRO A 17 6.24 5.77 -0.83
N SER A 18 6.60 4.60 -0.30
CA SER A 18 7.50 4.50 0.86
C SER A 18 8.96 4.26 0.47
N GLY A 19 9.19 3.66 -0.70
CA GLY A 19 10.50 3.22 -1.14
C GLY A 19 10.95 1.88 -0.54
N ASP A 20 10.17 1.31 0.39
CA ASP A 20 10.55 0.10 1.12
C ASP A 20 10.28 -1.18 0.34
N ALA A 21 9.34 -1.15 -0.59
CA ALA A 21 8.92 -2.32 -1.37
C ALA A 21 10.09 -2.95 -2.15
N ARG A 22 11.04 -2.14 -2.64
CA ARG A 22 12.22 -2.58 -3.42
C ARG A 22 13.14 -3.53 -2.66
N HIS A 23 13.19 -3.44 -1.34
CA HIS A 23 14.06 -4.26 -0.50
C HIS A 23 13.47 -5.63 -0.17
N ILE A 24 12.20 -5.83 -0.43
CA ILE A 24 11.45 -7.03 -0.04
C ILE A 24 11.24 -7.96 -1.24
N GLU A 25 11.01 -7.38 -2.39
CA GLU A 25 10.68 -8.11 -3.61
C GLU A 25 11.96 -8.54 -4.32
N THR A 26 12.05 -9.85 -4.59
CA THR A 26 13.18 -10.47 -5.30
C THR A 26 12.71 -11.11 -6.60
N GLY A 27 13.63 -11.39 -7.52
CA GLY A 27 13.35 -12.32 -8.62
C GLY A 27 12.58 -11.76 -9.81
N GLY A 28 12.89 -10.53 -10.28
CA GLY A 28 12.36 -10.01 -11.56
C GLY A 28 10.89 -9.55 -11.49
N SER A 29 10.35 -9.30 -10.29
CA SER A 29 9.06 -8.65 -10.15
C SER A 29 9.14 -7.19 -10.60
N TYR A 30 7.99 -6.60 -10.97
CA TYR A 30 7.91 -5.18 -11.32
C TYR A 30 8.55 -4.29 -10.24
N VAL A 31 8.23 -4.55 -8.97
CA VAL A 31 8.76 -3.80 -7.83
C VAL A 31 10.29 -3.98 -7.68
N SER A 32 10.82 -5.18 -7.92
CA SER A 32 12.29 -5.39 -7.87
C SER A 32 13.00 -4.69 -9.02
N GLN A 33 12.35 -4.53 -10.16
CA GLN A 33 12.92 -3.86 -11.33
C GLN A 33 12.86 -2.33 -11.23
N TYR A 34 11.72 -1.78 -10.80
CA TYR A 34 11.47 -0.33 -10.82
C TYR A 34 11.48 0.32 -9.44
N GLY A 35 11.54 -0.45 -8.37
CA GLY A 35 11.65 0.07 -7.00
C GLY A 35 10.34 0.46 -6.35
N PHE A 36 9.19 0.38 -7.03
CA PHE A 36 7.87 0.73 -6.51
C PHE A 36 6.75 -0.17 -7.08
N GLY A 37 5.60 -0.17 -6.42
CA GLY A 37 4.36 -0.77 -6.93
C GLY A 37 3.32 0.30 -7.20
N HIS A 38 2.53 0.16 -8.26
CA HIS A 38 1.46 1.11 -8.58
C HIS A 38 0.38 1.19 -7.48
N GLU A 39 0.29 0.19 -6.62
CA GLU A 39 -0.60 0.17 -5.45
C GLU A 39 -0.21 1.18 -4.36
N GLU A 40 1.00 1.76 -4.39
CA GLU A 40 1.48 2.64 -3.30
C GLU A 40 0.64 3.92 -3.11
N TRP A 41 -0.22 4.27 -4.06
CA TRP A 41 -1.18 5.38 -3.95
C TRP A 41 -2.63 4.93 -3.79
N LEU A 42 -2.88 3.63 -3.55
CA LEU A 42 -4.22 3.05 -3.55
C LEU A 42 -5.20 3.76 -2.60
N PHE A 43 -4.70 4.28 -1.49
CA PHE A 43 -5.50 4.95 -0.46
C PHE A 43 -5.13 6.44 -0.27
N ASN A 44 -4.65 7.11 -1.31
CA ASN A 44 -4.41 8.55 -1.23
C ASN A 44 -5.74 9.28 -1.03
N SER A 45 -5.97 9.80 0.19
CA SER A 45 -7.26 10.34 0.62
C SER A 45 -7.65 11.66 -0.09
N THR A 46 -6.70 12.32 -0.75
CA THR A 46 -6.94 13.59 -1.46
C THR A 46 -7.31 13.39 -2.93
N TRP A 47 -7.06 12.19 -3.49
CA TRP A 47 -7.27 11.91 -4.92
C TRP A 47 -8.62 11.25 -5.18
N LEU A 48 -9.66 12.05 -5.05
CA LEU A 48 -11.04 11.61 -5.25
C LEU A 48 -11.62 12.24 -6.51
N LEU A 49 -12.14 11.42 -7.42
CA LEU A 49 -12.84 11.89 -8.62
C LEU A 49 -14.35 11.80 -8.43
N ARG A 50 -15.05 12.78 -9.02
CA ARG A 50 -16.52 12.88 -9.05
C ARG A 50 -16.99 13.12 -10.47
N GLY A 51 -18.23 12.77 -10.75
CA GLY A 51 -18.94 13.24 -11.94
C GLY A 51 -18.79 12.39 -13.20
N TYR A 52 -18.25 11.16 -13.13
CA TYR A 52 -18.36 10.28 -14.28
C TYR A 52 -19.84 9.99 -14.61
N GLN A 53 -20.25 10.30 -15.84
CA GLN A 53 -21.64 10.17 -16.34
C GLN A 53 -22.71 10.82 -15.44
N GLN A 54 -22.36 11.88 -14.72
CA GLN A 54 -23.27 12.61 -13.81
C GLN A 54 -24.00 11.70 -12.77
N ARG A 55 -23.47 10.53 -12.48
CA ARG A 55 -24.05 9.57 -11.53
C ARG A 55 -23.82 10.04 -10.09
N GLY A 56 -24.56 11.08 -9.68
CA GLY A 56 -24.59 11.56 -8.29
C GLY A 56 -23.33 12.28 -7.82
N SER A 57 -23.34 12.71 -6.56
CA SER A 57 -22.26 13.45 -5.90
C SER A 57 -21.15 12.57 -5.32
N SER A 58 -21.23 11.25 -5.49
CA SER A 58 -20.29 10.31 -4.89
C SER A 58 -18.86 10.51 -5.38
N ALA A 59 -17.92 10.51 -4.45
CA ALA A 59 -16.49 10.57 -4.73
C ALA A 59 -15.90 9.15 -4.70
N TYR A 60 -15.00 8.88 -5.64
CA TYR A 60 -14.36 7.59 -5.79
C TYR A 60 -12.84 7.73 -5.78
N HIS A 61 -12.17 6.81 -5.13
CA HIS A 61 -10.78 6.50 -5.42
C HIS A 61 -10.70 5.74 -6.72
N TYR A 62 -9.74 6.15 -7.56
CA TYR A 62 -9.27 5.35 -8.69
C TYR A 62 -7.84 4.94 -8.41
N GLY A 63 -7.58 3.65 -8.38
CA GLY A 63 -6.29 3.11 -8.04
C GLY A 63 -5.92 1.89 -8.88
N PHE A 64 -4.78 1.32 -8.55
CA PHE A 64 -4.24 0.17 -9.24
C PHE A 64 -4.15 -1.03 -8.29
N LEU A 65 -4.61 -2.18 -8.75
CA LEU A 65 -4.38 -3.48 -8.11
C LEU A 65 -3.78 -4.43 -9.15
N GLN A 66 -2.51 -4.77 -8.99
CA GLN A 66 -1.79 -5.62 -9.93
C GLN A 66 -2.45 -7.00 -10.15
N PRO A 67 -3.00 -7.69 -9.12
CA PRO A 67 -3.74 -8.93 -9.33
C PRO A 67 -4.92 -8.78 -10.29
N ILE A 68 -5.61 -7.64 -10.27
CA ILE A 68 -6.74 -7.35 -11.16
C ILE A 68 -6.25 -7.01 -12.57
N GLY A 69 -5.16 -6.25 -12.70
CA GLY A 69 -4.65 -5.78 -14.00
C GLY A 69 -4.41 -6.90 -15.00
N LYS A 70 -3.76 -7.99 -14.58
CA LYS A 70 -3.47 -9.15 -15.42
C LYS A 70 -4.73 -9.89 -15.89
N PHE A 71 -5.80 -9.85 -15.12
CA PHE A 71 -7.06 -10.56 -15.38
C PHE A 71 -8.23 -9.61 -15.62
N ARG A 72 -7.95 -8.36 -15.98
CA ARG A 72 -8.95 -7.30 -16.09
C ARG A 72 -10.16 -7.70 -16.93
N ASN A 73 -9.95 -8.36 -18.08
CA ASN A 73 -11.03 -8.78 -18.98
C ASN A 73 -12.05 -9.72 -18.32
N LEU A 74 -11.65 -10.46 -17.28
CA LEU A 74 -12.57 -11.30 -16.49
C LEU A 74 -13.42 -10.51 -15.50
N TYR A 75 -12.93 -9.34 -15.08
CA TYR A 75 -13.53 -8.54 -14.00
C TYR A 75 -14.13 -7.23 -14.46
N LYS A 76 -13.83 -6.78 -15.68
CA LYS A 76 -14.34 -5.56 -16.30
C LYS A 76 -15.86 -5.48 -16.17
N GLY A 77 -16.38 -4.32 -15.75
CA GLY A 77 -17.80 -4.09 -15.49
C GLY A 77 -18.36 -4.75 -14.22
N LYS A 78 -17.54 -5.44 -13.42
CA LYS A 78 -18.00 -6.16 -12.22
C LYS A 78 -17.64 -5.44 -10.93
N THR A 79 -18.51 -5.62 -9.92
CA THR A 79 -18.29 -5.21 -8.53
C THR A 79 -18.15 -6.44 -7.65
N PHE A 80 -17.19 -6.41 -6.72
CA PHE A 80 -16.96 -7.48 -5.75
C PHE A 80 -16.18 -6.97 -4.54
N SER A 81 -16.18 -7.77 -3.47
CA SER A 81 -15.38 -7.45 -2.28
C SER A 81 -13.96 -7.98 -2.42
N VAL A 82 -13.01 -7.22 -1.90
CA VAL A 82 -11.58 -7.57 -1.91
C VAL A 82 -11.02 -7.50 -0.51
N LEU A 83 -10.30 -8.56 -0.09
CA LEU A 83 -9.42 -8.52 1.07
C LEU A 83 -7.98 -8.30 0.57
N LEU A 84 -7.40 -7.18 1.00
CA LEU A 84 -6.04 -6.81 0.67
C LEU A 84 -5.06 -7.34 1.72
N TYR A 85 -3.97 -7.94 1.27
CA TYR A 85 -2.89 -8.39 2.12
C TYR A 85 -1.53 -8.02 1.53
N THR A 86 -0.53 -7.96 2.39
CA THR A 86 0.85 -7.69 2.01
C THR A 86 1.81 -8.67 2.68
N VAL A 87 3.06 -8.66 2.27
CA VAL A 87 4.14 -9.42 2.91
C VAL A 87 5.14 -8.42 3.47
N SER A 88 5.41 -8.52 4.77
CA SER A 88 6.39 -7.67 5.45
C SER A 88 7.84 -8.09 5.14
N PRO A 89 8.86 -7.28 5.53
CA PRO A 89 10.27 -7.66 5.44
C PRO A 89 10.58 -8.96 6.16
N GLU A 90 9.91 -9.22 7.28
CA GLU A 90 10.04 -10.44 8.11
C GLU A 90 9.31 -11.64 7.51
N ARG A 91 8.78 -11.50 6.28
CA ARG A 91 8.02 -12.55 5.57
C ARG A 91 6.69 -12.92 6.23
N LEU A 92 6.14 -12.03 7.07
CA LEU A 92 4.80 -12.18 7.61
C LEU A 92 3.76 -11.75 6.56
N VAL A 93 2.70 -12.53 6.43
CA VAL A 93 1.53 -12.15 5.61
C VAL A 93 0.56 -11.39 6.48
N LEU A 94 0.36 -10.10 6.19
CA LEU A 94 -0.45 -9.18 6.96
C LEU A 94 -1.71 -8.81 6.21
N VAL A 95 -2.87 -8.88 6.86
CA VAL A 95 -4.12 -8.35 6.33
C VAL A 95 -4.11 -6.83 6.49
N VAL A 96 -4.40 -6.11 5.40
CA VAL A 96 -4.31 -4.65 5.36
C VAL A 96 -5.67 -3.99 5.45
N ALA A 97 -6.55 -4.35 4.52
CA ALA A 97 -7.87 -3.73 4.41
C ALA A 97 -8.86 -4.66 3.70
N ARG A 98 -10.16 -4.41 3.92
CA ARG A 98 -11.24 -4.94 3.11
C ARG A 98 -11.90 -3.79 2.35
N ILE A 99 -12.17 -3.99 1.07
CA ILE A 99 -12.98 -3.10 0.25
C ILE A 99 -14.24 -3.84 -0.12
N ASP A 100 -15.39 -3.37 0.35
CA ASP A 100 -16.67 -4.09 0.20
C ASP A 100 -17.28 -3.99 -1.20
N SER A 101 -17.01 -2.89 -1.91
CA SER A 101 -17.54 -2.61 -3.25
C SER A 101 -16.45 -2.07 -4.17
N LEU A 102 -15.51 -2.94 -4.53
CA LEU A 102 -14.52 -2.62 -5.55
C LEU A 102 -15.11 -2.90 -6.93
N TYR A 103 -15.05 -1.91 -7.80
CA TYR A 103 -15.50 -2.00 -9.19
C TYR A 103 -14.30 -1.95 -10.15
N VAL A 104 -14.34 -2.75 -11.20
CA VAL A 104 -13.37 -2.71 -12.29
C VAL A 104 -13.96 -1.92 -13.45
N PRO A 105 -13.53 -0.68 -13.71
CA PRO A 105 -14.15 0.21 -14.68
C PRO A 105 -14.06 -0.29 -16.13
N GLU A 106 -15.01 0.11 -16.95
CA GLU A 106 -14.96 0.00 -18.41
C GLU A 106 -13.89 0.95 -18.97
N ASP A 107 -13.54 0.77 -20.25
CA ASP A 107 -12.40 1.50 -20.84
C ASP A 107 -12.67 3.00 -20.92
N GLU A 108 -13.90 3.40 -21.29
CA GLU A 108 -14.27 4.82 -21.37
C GLU A 108 -14.19 5.52 -20.00
N GLU A 109 -14.54 4.80 -18.93
CA GLU A 109 -14.43 5.35 -17.58
C GLU A 109 -12.96 5.48 -17.14
N LEU A 110 -12.11 4.52 -17.49
CA LEU A 110 -10.68 4.61 -17.20
C LEU A 110 -10.01 5.74 -17.96
N ASP A 111 -10.35 5.92 -19.23
CA ASP A 111 -9.83 7.03 -20.05
C ASP A 111 -10.22 8.38 -19.44
N TRP A 112 -11.49 8.52 -19.06
CA TRP A 112 -11.96 9.72 -18.35
C TRP A 112 -11.21 9.96 -17.04
N ALA A 113 -11.08 8.94 -16.20
CA ALA A 113 -10.41 9.05 -14.91
C ALA A 113 -8.93 9.42 -15.08
N HIS A 114 -8.23 8.78 -16.01
CA HIS A 114 -6.82 9.08 -16.31
C HIS A 114 -6.62 10.52 -16.82
N GLN A 115 -7.50 11.01 -17.68
CA GLN A 115 -7.47 12.41 -18.14
C GLN A 115 -7.67 13.37 -16.96
N ARG A 116 -8.60 13.06 -16.04
CA ARG A 116 -8.81 13.87 -14.82
C ARG A 116 -7.61 13.85 -13.89
N MET A 117 -7.00 12.69 -13.66
CA MET A 117 -5.77 12.59 -12.87
C MET A 117 -4.63 13.42 -13.46
N ARG A 118 -4.50 13.40 -14.80
CA ARG A 118 -3.53 14.23 -15.52
C ARG A 118 -3.84 15.72 -15.35
N ALA A 119 -5.08 16.15 -15.58
CA ALA A 119 -5.52 17.53 -15.47
C ALA A 119 -5.36 18.09 -14.04
N ASN A 120 -5.56 17.23 -13.01
CA ASN A 120 -5.36 17.59 -11.60
C ASN A 120 -3.88 17.59 -11.18
N GLY A 121 -2.94 17.22 -12.06
CA GLY A 121 -1.51 17.17 -11.76
C GLY A 121 -1.08 15.93 -10.95
N TRP A 122 -1.99 14.99 -10.66
CA TRP A 122 -1.69 13.84 -9.78
C TRP A 122 -0.63 12.91 -10.36
N LEU A 123 -0.60 12.70 -11.67
CA LEU A 123 0.46 11.92 -12.32
C LEU A 123 1.84 12.61 -12.21
N ALA A 124 1.87 13.93 -12.21
CA ALA A 124 3.11 14.68 -11.96
C ALA A 124 3.56 14.53 -10.51
N THR A 125 2.61 14.60 -9.55
CA THR A 125 2.89 14.37 -8.14
C THR A 125 3.42 12.96 -7.89
N MET A 126 2.81 11.92 -8.49
CA MET A 126 3.32 10.54 -8.37
C MET A 126 4.78 10.42 -8.82
N ARG A 127 5.13 11.02 -9.96
CA ARG A 127 6.52 11.03 -10.44
C ARG A 127 7.46 11.76 -9.49
N GLN A 128 7.08 12.95 -9.05
CA GLN A 128 7.88 13.74 -8.11
C GLN A 128 8.13 12.99 -6.80
N GLU A 129 7.13 12.30 -6.26
CA GLU A 129 7.26 11.51 -5.04
C GLU A 129 8.25 10.34 -5.21
N LEU A 130 8.28 9.68 -6.38
CA LEU A 130 9.29 8.65 -6.68
C LEU A 130 10.69 9.25 -6.82
N GLU A 131 10.82 10.34 -7.55
CA GLU A 131 12.11 11.04 -7.77
C GLU A 131 12.72 11.51 -6.44
N GLN A 132 11.90 11.98 -5.49
CA GLN A 132 12.33 12.33 -4.13
C GLN A 132 12.91 11.13 -3.36
N LEU A 133 12.49 9.91 -3.70
CA LEU A 133 13.01 8.67 -3.13
C LEU A 133 14.19 8.08 -3.93
N GLY A 134 14.64 8.77 -5.00
CA GLY A 134 15.67 8.26 -5.92
C GLY A 134 15.20 7.04 -6.73
N ILE A 135 13.90 6.95 -7.00
CA ILE A 135 13.29 5.87 -7.77
C ILE A 135 12.98 6.37 -9.19
N ASP A 136 13.26 5.53 -10.20
CA ASP A 136 12.94 5.84 -11.58
C ASP A 136 11.43 5.98 -11.78
N SER A 137 10.99 7.18 -12.17
CA SER A 137 9.58 7.51 -12.41
C SER A 137 9.14 7.23 -13.85
N SER A 138 10.06 6.83 -14.74
CA SER A 138 9.78 6.62 -16.18
C SER A 138 8.62 5.66 -16.47
N PRO A 139 8.36 4.60 -15.68
CA PRO A 139 7.20 3.73 -15.88
C PRO A 139 5.85 4.44 -15.76
N LEU A 140 5.79 5.60 -15.09
CA LEU A 140 4.58 6.43 -14.99
C LEU A 140 4.39 7.37 -16.20
N ASN A 141 5.35 7.43 -17.13
CA ASN A 141 5.24 8.19 -18.37
C ASN A 141 4.40 7.45 -19.42
N THR A 142 3.23 6.97 -19.01
CA THR A 142 2.32 6.25 -19.89
C THR A 142 1.14 7.12 -20.31
N SER A 143 0.74 7.00 -21.59
CA SER A 143 -0.52 7.53 -22.09
C SER A 143 -1.70 6.57 -21.82
N GLN A 144 -1.40 5.34 -21.39
CA GLN A 144 -2.38 4.31 -21.18
C GLN A 144 -2.91 4.33 -19.74
N PRO A 145 -4.23 4.41 -19.52
CA PRO A 145 -4.83 4.38 -18.16
C PRO A 145 -4.43 3.17 -17.35
N LEU A 146 -4.39 1.99 -17.99
CA LEU A 146 -4.11 0.70 -17.35
C LEU A 146 -2.70 0.58 -16.76
N GLY A 147 -1.80 1.49 -17.10
CA GLY A 147 -0.50 1.60 -16.43
C GLY A 147 -0.56 2.28 -15.05
N VAL A 148 -1.70 2.89 -14.69
CA VAL A 148 -1.82 3.70 -13.47
C VAL A 148 -3.04 3.31 -12.63
N ILE A 149 -4.18 3.02 -13.28
CA ILE A 149 -5.45 2.73 -12.63
C ILE A 149 -6.15 1.55 -13.31
N ASN A 150 -6.82 0.72 -12.51
CA ASN A 150 -7.64 -0.39 -13.02
C ASN A 150 -8.83 -0.75 -12.13
N VAL A 151 -8.98 -0.06 -10.99
CA VAL A 151 -10.09 -0.24 -10.05
C VAL A 151 -10.59 1.11 -9.55
N ARG A 152 -11.86 1.13 -9.09
CA ARG A 152 -12.41 2.22 -8.28
C ARG A 152 -13.21 1.70 -7.10
N PHE A 153 -13.31 2.52 -6.05
CA PHE A 153 -14.12 2.25 -4.86
C PHE A 153 -14.40 3.55 -4.12
N ARG A 154 -15.40 3.54 -3.21
CA ARG A 154 -15.68 4.70 -2.38
C ARG A 154 -14.86 4.63 -1.09
N PRO A 155 -14.42 5.76 -0.51
CA PRO A 155 -13.70 5.76 0.77
C PRO A 155 -14.43 5.03 1.89
N GLN A 156 -15.75 5.19 1.97
CA GLN A 156 -16.59 4.56 3.00
C GLN A 156 -16.74 3.04 2.84
N ASP A 157 -16.39 2.48 1.70
CA ASP A 157 -16.43 1.02 1.47
C ASP A 157 -15.12 0.34 1.92
N VAL A 158 -14.16 1.11 2.47
CA VAL A 158 -12.87 0.59 2.92
C VAL A 158 -12.84 0.42 4.42
N PHE A 159 -12.52 -0.78 4.87
CA PHE A 159 -12.27 -1.10 6.27
C PHE A 159 -10.80 -1.48 6.46
N PHE A 160 -10.04 -0.67 7.19
CA PHE A 160 -8.64 -0.93 7.54
C PHE A 160 -8.53 -1.79 8.81
N TYR A 161 -7.55 -2.68 8.84
CA TYR A 161 -7.18 -3.44 10.02
C TYR A 161 -6.00 -2.76 10.71
N ASP A 162 -6.21 -2.29 11.94
CA ASP A 162 -5.17 -1.68 12.78
C ASP A 162 -5.37 -2.14 14.24
N PRO A 163 -4.43 -2.91 14.80
CA PRO A 163 -3.23 -3.44 14.18
C PRO A 163 -3.54 -4.43 13.05
N ARG A 164 -2.60 -4.56 12.09
CA ARG A 164 -2.73 -5.49 10.96
C ARG A 164 -2.57 -6.94 11.45
N PRO A 165 -3.59 -7.80 11.35
CA PRO A 165 -3.46 -9.18 11.80
C PRO A 165 -2.55 -9.99 10.88
N VAL A 166 -1.76 -10.89 11.47
CA VAL A 166 -0.89 -11.83 10.77
C VAL A 166 -1.69 -13.06 10.39
N VAL A 167 -1.60 -13.48 9.14
CA VAL A 167 -2.20 -14.72 8.67
C VAL A 167 -1.41 -15.91 9.19
N THR A 168 -2.07 -16.79 9.94
CA THR A 168 -1.47 -17.97 10.55
C THR A 168 -1.89 -19.27 9.83
N GLY A 169 -1.33 -20.38 10.25
CA GLY A 169 -1.68 -21.72 9.76
C GLY A 169 -1.40 -21.93 8.26
N ARG A 170 -2.06 -22.94 7.70
CA ARG A 170 -1.98 -23.26 6.27
C ARG A 170 -3.13 -22.56 5.53
N HIS A 171 -2.85 -21.38 4.97
CA HIS A 171 -3.81 -20.63 4.17
C HIS A 171 -3.26 -20.33 2.78
N LYS A 172 -4.12 -20.37 1.75
CA LYS A 172 -3.72 -20.16 0.34
C LYS A 172 -2.96 -18.87 0.08
N ILE A 173 -3.29 -17.76 0.78
CA ILE A 173 -2.59 -16.49 0.57
C ILE A 173 -1.16 -16.47 1.07
N ARG A 174 -0.72 -17.43 1.90
CA ARG A 174 0.68 -17.57 2.31
C ARG A 174 1.57 -18.18 1.22
N THR A 175 0.97 -18.88 0.28
CA THR A 175 1.66 -19.54 -0.85
C THR A 175 1.22 -18.98 -2.20
N ALA A 176 0.27 -18.04 -2.18
CA ALA A 176 -0.36 -17.49 -3.37
C ALA A 176 0.60 -16.64 -4.21
N PHE A 177 0.56 -16.81 -5.52
CA PHE A 177 1.27 -15.95 -6.45
C PHE A 177 0.72 -14.54 -6.41
N ARG A 178 1.59 -13.53 -6.44
CA ARG A 178 1.26 -12.13 -6.30
C ARG A 178 0.25 -11.61 -7.34
N TYR A 179 0.36 -12.07 -8.57
CA TYR A 179 -0.39 -11.54 -9.71
C TYR A 179 -1.67 -12.31 -10.03
N HIS A 180 -2.22 -13.02 -9.05
CA HIS A 180 -3.45 -13.77 -9.20
C HIS A 180 -4.43 -13.40 -8.09
N PRO A 181 -5.66 -12.93 -8.40
CA PRO A 181 -6.68 -12.77 -7.40
C PRO A 181 -7.29 -14.13 -7.06
N PHE A 182 -7.28 -14.50 -5.79
CA PHE A 182 -7.82 -15.78 -5.32
C PHE A 182 -9.26 -15.60 -4.85
N ASP A 183 -10.08 -16.64 -5.04
CA ASP A 183 -11.42 -16.64 -4.47
C ASP A 183 -11.36 -16.70 -2.94
N TRP A 184 -12.23 -15.91 -2.34
CA TRP A 184 -12.42 -15.84 -0.89
C TRP A 184 -13.59 -16.76 -0.50
N ASP A 185 -13.43 -18.07 -0.77
CA ASP A 185 -14.50 -19.05 -0.55
C ASP A 185 -14.51 -19.58 0.88
N ASP A 186 -13.34 -19.52 1.55
CA ASP A 186 -13.10 -20.15 2.86
C ASP A 186 -13.35 -19.19 4.03
N GLY A 187 -13.95 -18.03 3.78
CA GLY A 187 -14.15 -16.99 4.79
C GLY A 187 -12.88 -16.18 5.08
N PHE A 188 -12.88 -15.49 6.22
CA PHE A 188 -11.71 -14.71 6.65
C PHE A 188 -10.56 -15.65 7.00
N PRO A 189 -9.30 -15.36 6.57
CA PRO A 189 -8.17 -16.22 6.86
C PRO A 189 -7.93 -16.32 8.38
N PRO A 190 -7.43 -17.45 8.89
CA PRO A 190 -7.01 -17.54 10.28
C PRO A 190 -5.90 -16.51 10.54
N VAL A 191 -6.08 -15.69 11.56
CA VAL A 191 -5.18 -14.59 11.86
C VAL A 191 -4.86 -14.54 13.35
N GLU A 192 -3.70 -13.98 13.64
CA GLU A 192 -3.26 -13.62 14.98
C GLU A 192 -2.93 -12.12 15.01
N THR A 193 -3.38 -11.43 16.05
CA THR A 193 -3.00 -10.04 16.27
C THR A 193 -1.73 -10.01 17.10
N ILE A 194 -0.61 -9.68 16.46
CA ILE A 194 0.64 -9.41 17.16
C ILE A 194 0.55 -7.98 17.69
N LEU A 195 0.32 -7.83 18.99
CA LEU A 195 0.45 -6.54 19.63
C LEU A 195 1.93 -6.13 19.56
N PRO A 196 2.24 -4.86 19.23
CA PRO A 196 3.61 -4.38 19.32
C PRO A 196 4.09 -4.59 20.75
N VAL A 197 5.16 -5.37 20.92
CA VAL A 197 5.86 -5.44 22.18
C VAL A 197 6.40 -4.03 22.42
N LEU A 198 5.85 -3.34 23.42
CA LEU A 198 6.43 -2.11 23.93
C LEU A 198 7.82 -2.49 24.46
N LEU A 199 8.85 -2.26 23.65
CA LEU A 199 10.21 -2.33 24.15
C LEU A 199 10.29 -1.36 25.33
N PRO A 200 10.80 -1.78 26.49
CA PRO A 200 11.01 -0.85 27.58
C PRO A 200 11.85 0.33 27.05
N PRO A 201 11.58 1.55 27.51
CA PRO A 201 12.34 2.71 27.05
C PRO A 201 13.83 2.41 27.19
N ASP A 202 14.57 2.66 26.13
CA ASP A 202 16.02 2.47 26.07
C ASP A 202 16.66 3.29 27.20
N THR A 203 17.09 2.59 28.27
CA THR A 203 17.76 3.20 29.42
C THR A 203 19.24 3.46 29.20
N SER A 204 19.76 3.24 27.98
CA SER A 204 21.18 3.41 27.63
C SER A 204 21.61 4.88 27.54
N ASN A 205 20.68 5.83 27.59
CA ASN A 205 21.00 7.26 27.53
C ASN A 205 20.92 7.92 28.93
N ARG A 206 21.49 7.27 29.99
CA ARG A 206 21.89 8.02 31.17
C ARG A 206 23.15 8.78 30.82
N GLY A 207 22.93 10.00 30.31
CA GLY A 207 23.99 10.93 30.01
C GLY A 207 24.97 11.03 31.20
N ASP A 208 26.23 10.97 30.91
CA ASP A 208 27.30 11.38 31.81
C ASP A 208 26.98 12.78 32.32
N ASP A 209 26.67 12.88 33.62
CA ASP A 209 26.50 14.14 34.32
C ASP A 209 27.90 14.80 34.44
N PRO A 210 28.16 15.91 33.73
CA PRO A 210 29.47 16.53 33.74
C PRO A 210 29.81 17.22 35.08
N THR A 211 28.91 17.17 36.09
CA THR A 211 29.11 17.89 37.38
C THR A 211 29.88 17.11 38.41
N ARG A 212 30.34 15.87 38.14
CA ARG A 212 31.06 15.01 39.14
C ARG A 212 32.59 15.08 39.07
N SER A 213 33.21 15.89 38.20
CA SER A 213 34.66 15.92 38.03
C SER A 213 35.40 17.06 38.72
N GLU A 214 34.73 17.98 39.45
CA GLU A 214 35.40 19.12 40.11
C GLU A 214 35.66 18.94 41.62
N ALA A 215 35.11 17.91 42.27
CA ALA A 215 35.26 17.72 43.72
C ALA A 215 36.49 16.90 44.17
N GLN A 216 37.35 16.45 43.27
CA GLN A 216 38.52 15.60 43.58
C GLN A 216 39.91 16.22 43.34
N ARG A 217 39.99 17.50 42.94
CA ARG A 217 41.29 18.15 42.69
C ARG A 217 41.82 19.07 43.83
N THR A 218 41.19 19.09 44.99
CA THR A 218 41.58 20.01 46.07
C THR A 218 42.04 19.29 47.35
N ARG A 219 42.63 18.11 47.28
CA ARG A 219 43.28 17.46 48.41
C ARG A 219 44.59 16.77 48.03
N SER A 220 45.58 17.52 47.57
CA SER A 220 47.00 17.09 47.58
C SER A 220 47.91 18.32 47.34
N ALA A 221 47.93 19.24 48.24
CA ALA A 221 48.99 20.23 48.44
C ALA A 221 48.86 20.84 49.82
N ILE A 222 49.36 20.14 50.83
CA ILE A 222 50.10 20.67 52.04
C ILE A 222 50.80 19.45 52.62
#